data_f7e3a93d9b54001e66c7702027f85d9c
#
_entry.id   f7e3a93d9b54001e66c7702027f85d9c
#
_cell.length_a   1.000
_cell.length_b   1.000
_cell.length_c   1.000
_cell.angle_alpha   90.00
_cell.angle_beta   90.00
_cell.angle_gamma   90.00
#
_symmetry.space_group_name_H-M   'P 1'
#
loop_
_entity.id
_entity.type
_entity.pdbx_description
1 polymer ?
#
loop_
_entity_poly.entity_id
_entity_poly.type
_entity_poly.pdbx_seq_one_letter_code
_entity_poly.pdbx_strand_id
1 'polypeptide(L)'
;MEVEVTGPNRDLHSGVYGGAVANPINILCKMIASCHDENNHITVPGFYDKVQELSAEERAEMAKAPFNLEEYKKDLDINEERGEKGYSSNERTGIRPTLDVNGIWGGYTGEGAKTVLPSKAFAKISMRLVPNQSSKEIQSSPNKLINQ
;
A
#
# COMPACT_ATOMS: atom_id res chain seq x y z
N MET A 1 10.71 2.56 1.01
CA MET A 1 10.42 3.87 1.67
C MET A 1 10.00 3.59 3.11
N GLU A 2 10.39 4.47 4.05
CA GLU A 2 9.90 4.44 5.43
C GLU A 2 9.03 5.66 5.68
N VAL A 3 7.92 5.47 6.39
CA VAL A 3 6.97 6.52 6.77
C VAL A 3 6.92 6.57 8.29
N GLU A 4 7.09 7.74 8.85
CA GLU A 4 6.90 8.03 10.26
C GLU A 4 5.75 9.05 10.42
N VAL A 5 4.78 8.72 11.25
CA VAL A 5 3.73 9.65 11.68
C VAL A 5 4.00 10.03 13.12
N THR A 6 4.26 11.30 13.36
CA THR A 6 4.52 11.87 14.69
C THR A 6 3.24 12.55 15.21
N GLY A 7 2.84 12.17 16.41
CA GLY A 7 1.70 12.73 17.13
C GLY A 7 2.14 13.57 18.35
N PRO A 8 1.61 13.28 19.55
CA PRO A 8 1.97 14.02 20.77
C PRO A 8 3.45 13.81 21.13
N ASN A 9 4.00 14.69 21.95
CA ASN A 9 5.40 14.66 22.37
C ASN A 9 5.80 13.45 23.25
N ARG A 10 4.84 12.65 23.68
CA ARG A 10 5.01 11.43 24.45
C ARG A 10 3.77 10.54 24.31
N ASP A 11 3.89 9.31 24.72
CA ASP A 11 2.73 8.41 24.82
C ASP A 11 1.77 8.92 25.90
N LEU A 12 0.48 8.89 25.58
CA LEU A 12 -0.59 9.41 26.43
C LEU A 12 -1.56 8.28 26.83
N HIS A 13 -2.33 8.50 27.91
CA HIS A 13 -3.39 7.61 28.31
C HIS A 13 -4.61 7.82 27.40
N SER A 14 -5.00 6.80 26.64
CA SER A 14 -6.09 6.91 25.65
C SER A 14 -7.46 7.18 26.28
N GLY A 15 -7.69 6.74 27.52
CA GLY A 15 -8.92 7.02 28.26
C GLY A 15 -9.08 8.50 28.68
N VAL A 16 -7.96 9.24 28.71
CA VAL A 16 -7.97 10.67 29.06
C VAL A 16 -7.93 11.58 27.82
N TYR A 17 -7.11 11.20 26.85
CA TYR A 17 -6.81 12.05 25.68
C TYR A 17 -7.45 11.52 24.37
N GLY A 18 -8.03 10.30 24.39
CA GLY A 18 -8.72 9.74 23.24
C GLY A 18 -9.89 10.62 22.79
N GLY A 19 -10.01 10.84 21.49
CA GLY A 19 -11.00 11.74 20.92
C GLY A 19 -10.59 13.20 20.87
N ALA A 20 -9.62 13.64 21.71
CA ALA A 20 -9.11 15.01 21.73
C ALA A 20 -7.74 15.15 21.04
N VAL A 21 -6.92 14.10 21.08
CA VAL A 21 -5.59 14.06 20.47
C VAL A 21 -5.55 13.01 19.38
N ALA A 22 -4.99 13.36 18.23
CA ALA A 22 -4.87 12.46 17.11
C ALA A 22 -3.96 11.25 17.45
N ASN A 23 -4.40 10.06 17.08
CA ASN A 23 -3.64 8.83 17.25
C ASN A 23 -2.82 8.54 15.98
N PRO A 24 -1.47 8.56 16.03
CA PRO A 24 -0.62 8.31 14.86
C PRO A 24 -0.88 6.99 14.15
N ILE A 25 -1.24 5.93 14.87
CA ILE A 25 -1.58 4.65 14.26
C ILE A 25 -2.85 4.78 13.41
N ASN A 26 -3.90 5.43 13.94
CA ASN A 26 -5.14 5.64 13.19
C ASN A 26 -4.92 6.49 11.94
N ILE A 27 -4.06 7.51 12.03
CA ILE A 27 -3.68 8.34 10.88
C ILE A 27 -2.92 7.51 9.86
N LEU A 28 -1.89 6.78 10.28
CA LEU A 28 -1.08 5.93 9.41
C LEU A 28 -1.93 4.89 8.68
N CYS A 29 -2.85 4.23 9.38
CA CYS A 29 -3.78 3.27 8.78
C CYS A 29 -4.67 3.91 7.71
N LYS A 30 -5.19 5.12 7.96
CA LYS A 30 -5.97 5.87 6.97
C LYS A 30 -5.14 6.27 5.75
N MET A 31 -3.91 6.73 5.97
CA MET A 31 -2.98 7.06 4.88
C MET A 31 -2.68 5.85 4.02
N ILE A 32 -2.38 4.70 4.63
CA ILE A 32 -2.14 3.45 3.90
C ILE A 32 -3.38 3.03 3.13
N ALA A 33 -4.55 3.04 3.77
CA ALA A 33 -5.80 2.67 3.13
C ALA A 33 -6.14 3.59 1.94
N SER A 34 -5.76 4.88 2.00
CA SER A 34 -5.98 5.82 0.91
C SER A 34 -5.03 5.65 -0.28
N CYS A 35 -3.99 4.81 -0.16
CA CYS A 35 -3.07 4.55 -1.28
C CYS A 35 -3.68 3.68 -2.39
N HIS A 36 -4.84 3.08 -2.15
CA HIS A 36 -5.57 2.30 -3.15
C HIS A 36 -7.05 2.67 -3.13
N ASP A 37 -7.66 2.66 -4.30
CA ASP A 37 -9.11 2.76 -4.44
C ASP A 37 -9.80 1.39 -4.36
N GLU A 38 -11.11 1.37 -4.55
CA GLU A 38 -11.96 0.15 -4.56
C GLU A 38 -11.62 -0.84 -5.68
N ASN A 39 -10.89 -0.42 -6.70
CA ASN A 39 -10.41 -1.24 -7.81
C ASN A 39 -8.95 -1.68 -7.63
N ASN A 40 -8.36 -1.45 -6.46
CA ASN A 40 -6.94 -1.63 -6.16
C ASN A 40 -6.00 -0.83 -7.08
N HIS A 41 -6.49 0.27 -7.65
CA HIS A 41 -5.65 1.22 -8.37
C HIS A 41 -4.92 2.11 -7.37
N ILE A 42 -3.62 2.35 -7.58
CA ILE A 42 -2.81 3.17 -6.68
C ILE A 42 -3.18 4.64 -6.88
N THR A 43 -3.58 5.29 -5.80
CA THR A 43 -4.12 6.67 -5.82
C THR A 43 -3.05 7.75 -5.63
N VAL A 44 -1.77 7.36 -5.51
CA VAL A 44 -0.66 8.31 -5.38
C VAL A 44 -0.60 9.22 -6.61
N PRO A 45 -0.73 10.55 -6.45
CA PRO A 45 -0.76 11.47 -7.58
C PRO A 45 0.47 11.34 -8.49
N GLY A 46 0.24 11.20 -9.80
CA GLY A 46 1.28 11.03 -10.81
C GLY A 46 1.91 9.64 -10.86
N PHE A 47 1.40 8.68 -10.08
CA PHE A 47 2.00 7.33 -10.03
C PHE A 47 1.95 6.62 -11.39
N TYR A 48 0.88 6.80 -12.14
CA TYR A 48 0.68 6.17 -13.45
C TYR A 48 1.05 7.04 -14.66
N ASP A 49 1.48 8.29 -14.47
CA ASP A 49 1.71 9.24 -15.58
C ASP A 49 2.65 8.72 -16.67
N LYS A 50 3.57 7.84 -16.32
CA LYS A 50 4.55 7.25 -17.23
C LYS A 50 4.39 5.75 -17.43
N VAL A 51 3.35 5.17 -16.87
CA VAL A 51 3.05 3.74 -17.08
C VAL A 51 2.53 3.57 -18.50
N GLN A 52 3.17 2.69 -19.23
CA GLN A 52 2.74 2.36 -20.59
C GLN A 52 1.59 1.36 -20.54
N GLU A 53 0.47 1.73 -21.14
CA GLU A 53 -0.63 0.80 -21.37
C GLU A 53 -0.32 -0.07 -22.59
N LEU A 54 -0.58 -1.37 -22.45
CA LEU A 54 -0.44 -2.29 -23.57
C LEU A 54 -1.64 -2.20 -24.51
N SER A 55 -1.38 -2.37 -25.81
CA SER A 55 -2.42 -2.54 -26.82
C SER A 55 -3.21 -3.83 -26.60
N ALA A 56 -4.37 -3.95 -27.23
CA ALA A 56 -5.19 -5.17 -27.17
C ALA A 56 -4.42 -6.39 -27.72
N GLU A 57 -3.61 -6.18 -28.75
CA GLU A 57 -2.78 -7.22 -29.35
C GLU A 57 -1.67 -7.68 -28.41
N GLU A 58 -0.98 -6.77 -27.74
CA GLU A 58 0.06 -7.10 -26.75
C GLU A 58 -0.52 -7.82 -25.54
N ARG A 59 -1.70 -7.41 -25.05
CA ARG A 59 -2.41 -8.11 -24.00
C ARG A 59 -2.82 -9.52 -24.41
N ALA A 60 -3.27 -9.71 -25.66
CA ALA A 60 -3.61 -11.01 -26.21
C ALA A 60 -2.37 -11.92 -26.32
N GLU A 61 -1.21 -11.37 -26.64
CA GLU A 61 0.04 -12.15 -26.63
C GLU A 61 0.44 -12.55 -25.19
N MET A 62 0.34 -11.65 -24.22
CA MET A 62 0.60 -11.99 -22.82
C MET A 62 -0.34 -13.07 -22.29
N ALA A 63 -1.60 -13.07 -22.72
CA ALA A 63 -2.59 -14.08 -22.30
C ALA A 63 -2.25 -15.50 -22.79
N LYS A 64 -1.35 -15.67 -23.77
CA LYS A 64 -0.87 -16.98 -24.22
C LYS A 64 0.11 -17.62 -23.24
N ALA A 65 0.69 -16.85 -22.32
CA ALA A 65 1.59 -17.39 -21.30
C ALA A 65 0.80 -18.37 -20.42
N PRO A 66 1.31 -19.59 -20.21
CA PRO A 66 0.60 -20.58 -19.41
C PRO A 66 0.47 -20.10 -17.97
N PHE A 67 -0.77 -20.04 -17.49
CA PHE A 67 -1.09 -19.72 -16.11
C PHE A 67 -2.32 -20.51 -15.69
N ASN A 68 -2.18 -21.32 -14.64
CA ASN A 68 -3.27 -22.08 -14.06
C ASN A 68 -3.70 -21.43 -12.73
N LEU A 69 -4.80 -20.70 -12.76
CA LEU A 69 -5.31 -19.96 -11.60
C LEU A 69 -5.68 -20.91 -10.44
N GLU A 70 -6.27 -22.06 -10.72
CA GLU A 70 -6.69 -22.99 -9.65
C GLU A 70 -5.49 -23.66 -8.97
N GLU A 71 -4.46 -24.00 -9.72
CA GLU A 71 -3.20 -24.50 -9.19
C GLU A 71 -2.48 -23.43 -8.37
N TYR A 72 -2.41 -22.20 -8.89
CA TYR A 72 -1.83 -21.03 -8.20
C TYR A 72 -2.52 -20.75 -6.86
N LYS A 73 -3.87 -20.76 -6.84
CA LYS A 73 -4.64 -20.56 -5.61
C LYS A 73 -4.40 -21.69 -4.60
N LYS A 74 -4.35 -22.92 -5.08
CA LYS A 74 -4.08 -24.10 -4.25
C LYS A 74 -2.67 -24.07 -3.64
N ASP A 75 -1.67 -23.72 -4.44
CA ASP A 75 -0.27 -23.68 -3.99
C ASP A 75 -0.04 -22.61 -2.92
N LEU A 76 -0.79 -21.50 -2.99
CA LEU A 76 -0.71 -20.40 -2.05
C LEU A 76 -1.72 -20.49 -0.90
N ASP A 77 -2.61 -21.47 -0.90
CA ASP A 77 -3.71 -21.64 0.06
C ASP A 77 -4.59 -20.37 0.16
N ILE A 78 -4.97 -19.82 -1.00
CA ILE A 78 -5.83 -18.63 -1.10
C ILE A 78 -7.13 -18.95 -1.83
N ASN A 79 -8.22 -18.29 -1.43
CA ASN A 79 -9.54 -18.49 -2.05
C ASN A 79 -9.72 -17.64 -3.31
N GLU A 80 -9.10 -16.48 -3.37
CA GLU A 80 -9.24 -15.52 -4.48
C GLU A 80 -7.94 -14.74 -4.70
N GLU A 81 -7.74 -14.29 -5.93
CA GLU A 81 -6.71 -13.31 -6.24
C GLU A 81 -7.18 -11.91 -5.89
N ARG A 82 -6.23 -11.07 -5.50
CA ARG A 82 -6.46 -9.63 -5.35
C ARG A 82 -5.42 -8.84 -6.14
N GLY A 83 -5.86 -7.70 -6.67
CA GLY A 83 -4.98 -6.82 -7.42
C GLY A 83 -5.79 -5.85 -8.25
N GLU A 84 -5.12 -5.04 -9.06
CA GLU A 84 -5.73 -4.01 -9.88
C GLU A 84 -6.79 -4.61 -10.81
N LYS A 85 -8.01 -4.07 -10.75
CA LYS A 85 -9.16 -4.55 -11.54
C LYS A 85 -8.94 -4.34 -13.03
N GLY A 86 -9.37 -5.29 -13.84
CA GLY A 86 -9.24 -5.22 -15.30
C GLY A 86 -7.95 -5.80 -15.85
N TYR A 87 -7.07 -6.34 -14.99
CA TYR A 87 -5.82 -7.00 -15.38
C TYR A 87 -5.80 -8.44 -14.88
N SER A 88 -5.22 -9.33 -15.69
CA SER A 88 -4.94 -10.73 -15.31
C SER A 88 -3.77 -10.82 -14.34
N SER A 89 -3.57 -11.98 -13.71
CA SER A 89 -2.44 -12.21 -12.80
C SER A 89 -1.10 -12.00 -13.48
N ASN A 90 -0.94 -12.48 -14.72
CA ASN A 90 0.27 -12.29 -15.52
C ASN A 90 0.55 -10.80 -15.78
N GLU A 91 -0.49 -10.02 -16.09
CA GLU A 91 -0.36 -8.59 -16.28
C GLU A 91 -0.02 -7.88 -14.97
N ARG A 92 -0.72 -8.19 -13.86
CA ARG A 92 -0.46 -7.62 -12.54
C ARG A 92 0.97 -7.86 -12.06
N THR A 93 1.50 -9.06 -12.32
CA THR A 93 2.86 -9.40 -11.89
C THR A 93 3.95 -8.95 -12.87
N GLY A 94 3.64 -8.81 -14.15
CA GLY A 94 4.60 -8.50 -15.22
C GLY A 94 4.71 -7.03 -15.61
N ILE A 95 3.57 -6.35 -15.76
CA ILE A 95 3.53 -5.02 -16.39
C ILE A 95 2.85 -3.94 -15.56
N ARG A 96 2.17 -4.29 -14.46
CA ARG A 96 1.54 -3.28 -13.60
C ARG A 96 2.44 -2.96 -12.40
N PRO A 97 2.52 -1.69 -12.01
CA PRO A 97 3.25 -1.30 -10.81
C PRO A 97 2.49 -1.72 -9.56
N THR A 98 3.16 -1.88 -8.43
CA THR A 98 2.55 -2.19 -7.15
C THR A 98 3.00 -1.27 -6.03
N LEU A 99 2.19 -1.17 -4.99
CA LEU A 99 2.53 -0.53 -3.73
C LEU A 99 2.13 -1.48 -2.60
N ASP A 100 3.12 -1.92 -1.83
CA ASP A 100 2.94 -2.92 -0.77
C ASP A 100 3.49 -2.43 0.56
N VAL A 101 2.75 -2.64 1.63
CA VAL A 101 3.18 -2.38 3.01
C VAL A 101 3.91 -3.62 3.53
N ASN A 102 5.23 -3.52 3.72
CA ASN A 102 6.09 -4.62 4.16
C ASN A 102 6.20 -4.71 5.68
N GLY A 103 5.85 -3.64 6.38
CA GLY A 103 5.84 -3.60 7.84
C GLY A 103 5.08 -2.39 8.34
N ILE A 104 4.40 -2.57 9.47
CA ILE A 104 3.69 -1.51 10.18
C ILE A 104 3.86 -1.74 11.68
N TRP A 105 4.18 -0.71 12.46
CA TRP A 105 4.33 -0.80 13.90
C TRP A 105 4.10 0.52 14.61
N GLY A 106 3.83 0.41 15.91
CA GLY A 106 3.60 1.54 16.82
C GLY A 106 2.75 1.08 18.00
N GLY A 107 2.67 1.89 19.04
CA GLY A 107 1.89 1.60 20.23
C GLY A 107 2.43 0.44 21.08
N TYR A 108 1.53 -0.19 21.81
CA TYR A 108 1.87 -1.27 22.75
C TYR A 108 1.78 -2.63 22.07
N THR A 109 2.85 -3.40 22.18
CA THR A 109 2.97 -4.74 21.58
C THR A 109 3.28 -5.83 22.60
N GLY A 110 3.27 -5.48 23.92
CA GLY A 110 3.48 -6.44 24.99
C GLY A 110 2.24 -7.28 25.31
N GLU A 111 2.37 -8.18 26.28
CA GLU A 111 1.27 -9.03 26.73
C GLU A 111 0.16 -8.22 27.40
N GLY A 112 -1.09 -8.61 27.16
CA GLY A 112 -2.28 -7.99 27.74
C GLY A 112 -2.69 -6.68 27.03
N ALA A 113 -3.55 -5.90 27.67
CA ALA A 113 -4.05 -4.62 27.15
C ALA A 113 -3.39 -3.43 27.85
N LYS A 114 -3.10 -2.37 27.09
CA LYS A 114 -2.63 -1.09 27.60
C LYS A 114 -3.37 0.04 26.91
N THR A 115 -3.97 0.94 27.70
CA THR A 115 -4.69 2.10 27.21
C THR A 115 -3.71 3.21 26.82
N VAL A 116 -3.04 3.06 25.67
CA VAL A 116 -2.03 3.99 25.18
C VAL A 116 -2.47 4.65 23.87
N LEU A 117 -2.20 5.94 23.78
CA LEU A 117 -2.19 6.71 22.54
C LEU A 117 -0.71 7.01 22.26
N PRO A 118 -0.09 6.35 21.27
CA PRO A 118 1.36 6.46 21.05
C PRO A 118 1.75 7.82 20.51
N SER A 119 3.02 8.17 20.72
CA SER A 119 3.61 9.39 20.16
C SER A 119 3.99 9.26 18.69
N LYS A 120 4.22 8.05 18.23
CA LYS A 120 4.65 7.76 16.85
C LYS A 120 4.07 6.45 16.30
N ALA A 121 3.98 6.39 14.98
CA ALA A 121 3.68 5.16 14.23
C ALA A 121 4.53 5.10 12.97
N PHE A 122 4.83 3.90 12.50
CA PHE A 122 5.78 3.66 11.42
C PHE A 122 5.26 2.65 10.41
N ALA A 123 5.64 2.83 9.15
CA ALA A 123 5.44 1.82 8.12
C ALA A 123 6.65 1.73 7.17
N LYS A 124 6.88 0.53 6.64
CA LYS A 124 7.78 0.29 5.51
C LYS A 124 6.96 -0.06 4.29
N ILE A 125 7.21 0.64 3.20
CA ILE A 125 6.46 0.50 1.96
C ILE A 125 7.46 0.26 0.83
N SER A 126 7.19 -0.75 0.01
CA SER A 126 7.88 -0.97 -1.26
C SER A 126 6.94 -0.71 -2.43
N MET A 127 7.51 -0.30 -3.55
CA MET A 127 6.80 -0.11 -4.80
C MET A 127 7.59 -0.83 -5.89
N ARG A 128 6.93 -1.75 -6.60
CA ARG A 128 7.47 -2.25 -7.85
C ARG A 128 7.12 -1.24 -8.94
N LEU A 129 8.12 -0.76 -9.64
CA LEU A 129 7.97 0.15 -10.76
C LEU A 129 8.06 -0.63 -12.07
N VAL A 130 7.45 -0.08 -13.12
CA VAL A 130 7.50 -0.62 -14.47
C VAL A 130 8.31 0.30 -15.38
N PRO A 131 8.65 -0.13 -16.62
CA PRO A 131 9.39 0.71 -17.56
C PRO A 131 8.81 2.13 -17.67
N ASN A 132 9.69 3.11 -17.84
CA ASN A 132 9.43 4.56 -17.91
C ASN A 132 9.12 5.24 -16.56
N GLN A 133 8.85 4.53 -15.48
CA GLN A 133 8.75 5.13 -14.15
C GLN A 133 10.14 5.40 -13.56
N SER A 134 10.29 6.52 -12.88
CA SER A 134 11.51 6.91 -12.16
C SER A 134 11.29 6.83 -10.65
N SER A 135 12.15 6.09 -9.95
CA SER A 135 12.10 5.99 -8.48
C SER A 135 12.23 7.35 -7.79
N LYS A 136 13.03 8.27 -8.36
CA LYS A 136 13.20 9.63 -7.82
C LYS A 136 11.91 10.45 -7.94
N GLU A 137 11.21 10.35 -9.07
CA GLU A 137 9.95 11.07 -9.30
C GLU A 137 8.85 10.52 -8.39
N ILE A 138 8.74 9.20 -8.30
CA ILE A 138 7.76 8.55 -7.41
C ILE A 138 8.04 8.89 -5.94
N GLN A 139 9.29 8.87 -5.47
CA GLN A 139 9.65 9.25 -4.10
C GLN A 139 9.33 10.72 -3.77
N SER A 140 9.28 11.61 -4.75
CA SER A 140 8.87 12.99 -4.52
C SER A 140 7.35 13.18 -4.45
N SER A 141 6.58 12.22 -4.93
CA SER A 141 5.11 12.27 -4.98
C SER A 141 4.41 11.98 -3.64
N PRO A 142 4.88 11.08 -2.75
CA PRO A 142 4.25 10.82 -1.46
C PRO A 142 4.22 12.03 -0.53
N ASN A 143 5.12 13.00 -0.68
CA ASN A 143 5.04 14.27 0.05
C ASN A 143 3.74 15.05 -0.26
N LYS A 144 3.05 14.73 -1.35
CA LYS A 144 1.73 15.29 -1.69
C LYS A 144 0.58 14.59 -0.96
N LEU A 145 0.75 13.33 -0.54
CA LEU A 145 -0.22 12.60 0.27
C LEU A 145 -0.18 13.01 1.75
N ILE A 146 0.99 13.44 2.23
CA ILE A 146 1.22 13.79 3.65
C ILE A 146 0.71 15.20 3.97
N ASN A 147 0.52 16.05 2.96
CA ASN A 147 0.13 17.46 3.11
C ASN A 147 -1.35 17.73 2.77
N GLN A 148 -2.20 16.71 2.74
CA GLN A 148 -3.66 16.83 2.70
C GLN A 148 -4.25 16.45 4.07
#